data_f11e497d5b37bd5aa5658a573cb84a0f
#
_entry.id   f11e497d5b37bd5aa5658a573cb84a0f
#
_cell.length_a   1.000
_cell.length_b   1.000
_cell.length_c   1.000
_cell.angle_alpha   90.00
_cell.angle_beta   90.00
_cell.angle_gamma   90.00
#
_symmetry.space_group_name_H-M   'P 1'
#
loop_
_entity.id
_entity.type
_entity.pdbx_description
1 polymer ?
#
loop_
_entity_poly.entity_id
_entity_poly.type
_entity_poly.pdbx_seq_one_letter_code
_entity_poly.pdbx_strand_id
1 'polypeptide(L)'
;MLVIVSCLLFGSSSASGSSESDCVTIDDFSSAKIGEFPPGWKLTKATGKGVYSVHEENGVRLLRAVSRGLGVQAARQYDWDLTAYPVLAWTWRVREFPSGSDERDPKMNDSALAVYAVFPHSSVSVKSVKYIWSERVPRGTHLTSSLGLTQVRLLRGGTEGKGEWVEERVNVLQDYRQSFGGTEVPKPVGIAVLTDSDDTKSSAQGDYANFRVCRG
;
A
#
# COMPACT_ATOMS: atom_id res chain seq x y z
N MET A 1 59.68 -19.94 23.68
CA MET A 1 58.52 -20.31 22.83
C MET A 1 57.33 -19.47 23.30
N LEU A 2 57.09 -18.37 22.63
CA LEU A 2 56.10 -17.35 23.03
C LEU A 2 54.84 -17.56 22.19
N VAL A 3 53.72 -17.89 22.82
CA VAL A 3 52.43 -18.07 22.15
C VAL A 3 51.68 -16.73 22.21
N ILE A 4 51.49 -16.08 21.05
CA ILE A 4 50.67 -14.87 20.92
C ILE A 4 49.21 -15.32 20.67
N VAL A 5 48.32 -15.05 21.62
CA VAL A 5 46.88 -15.23 21.47
C VAL A 5 46.30 -13.96 20.84
N SER A 6 45.89 -14.05 19.57
CA SER A 6 45.22 -12.97 18.85
C SER A 6 43.74 -12.97 19.21
N CYS A 7 43.28 -11.93 19.90
CA CYS A 7 41.89 -11.74 20.26
C CYS A 7 41.16 -11.05 19.10
N LEU A 8 40.32 -11.80 18.34
CA LEU A 8 39.47 -11.27 17.30
C LEU A 8 38.21 -10.61 17.93
N LEU A 9 38.15 -9.32 17.91
CA LEU A 9 36.95 -8.56 18.29
C LEU A 9 35.94 -8.65 17.15
N PHE A 10 34.88 -9.43 17.35
CA PHE A 10 33.67 -9.36 16.49
C PHE A 10 32.88 -8.11 16.81
N GLY A 11 32.93 -7.14 15.92
CA GLY A 11 32.06 -5.98 15.96
C GLY A 11 30.62 -6.39 15.62
N SER A 12 29.73 -6.36 16.60
CA SER A 12 28.29 -6.53 16.39
C SER A 12 27.73 -5.27 15.72
N SER A 13 27.43 -5.35 14.43
CA SER A 13 26.65 -4.33 13.72
C SER A 13 25.20 -4.41 14.19
N SER A 14 24.79 -3.47 15.03
CA SER A 14 23.39 -3.28 15.42
C SER A 14 22.64 -2.73 14.22
N ALA A 15 21.83 -3.54 13.55
CA ALA A 15 20.83 -3.06 12.62
C ALA A 15 19.80 -2.28 13.42
N SER A 16 19.70 -0.96 13.19
CA SER A 16 18.64 -0.11 13.74
C SER A 16 17.32 -0.49 13.06
N GLY A 17 16.63 -1.50 13.57
CA GLY A 17 15.22 -1.71 13.31
C GLY A 17 14.44 -0.59 14.00
N SER A 18 13.69 0.23 13.26
CA SER A 18 12.75 1.19 13.86
C SER A 18 11.79 0.41 14.75
N SER A 19 11.78 0.74 16.04
CA SER A 19 10.91 0.06 17.01
C SER A 19 9.44 0.30 16.66
N GLU A 20 8.57 -0.66 16.96
CA GLU A 20 7.11 -0.56 16.81
C GLU A 20 6.52 0.65 17.56
N SER A 21 7.25 1.20 18.54
CA SER A 21 6.93 2.40 19.30
C SER A 21 6.93 3.71 18.51
N ASP A 22 7.51 3.71 17.30
CA ASP A 22 7.61 4.90 16.45
C ASP A 22 6.46 5.04 15.43
N CYS A 23 5.46 4.19 15.52
CA CYS A 23 4.32 4.17 14.60
C CYS A 23 3.00 4.41 15.31
N VAL A 24 2.06 5.04 14.59
CA VAL A 24 0.65 5.20 14.98
C VAL A 24 -0.20 4.36 14.03
N THR A 25 -1.06 3.51 14.57
CA THR A 25 -1.95 2.66 13.78
C THR A 25 -3.06 3.49 13.13
N ILE A 26 -3.22 3.35 11.82
CA ILE A 26 -4.40 3.86 11.08
C ILE A 26 -5.52 2.83 11.18
N ASP A 27 -5.23 1.57 10.85
CA ASP A 27 -6.18 0.46 10.96
C ASP A 27 -5.46 -0.90 10.94
N ASP A 28 -5.80 -1.72 11.91
CA ASP A 28 -5.39 -3.12 12.02
C ASP A 28 -6.60 -4.08 11.86
N PHE A 29 -7.78 -3.51 11.57
CA PHE A 29 -9.06 -4.20 11.42
C PHE A 29 -9.55 -4.93 12.68
N SER A 30 -8.93 -4.74 13.85
CA SER A 30 -9.29 -5.42 15.10
C SER A 30 -10.72 -5.12 15.57
N SER A 31 -11.21 -3.90 15.27
CA SER A 31 -12.57 -3.46 15.62
C SER A 31 -13.67 -3.96 14.68
N ALA A 32 -13.30 -4.57 13.55
CA ALA A 32 -14.24 -5.00 12.53
C ALA A 32 -14.72 -6.43 12.77
N LYS A 33 -15.93 -6.75 12.31
CA LYS A 33 -16.45 -8.12 12.34
C LYS A 33 -15.97 -8.91 11.14
N ILE A 34 -15.64 -10.19 11.38
CA ILE A 34 -15.25 -11.12 10.33
C ILE A 34 -16.40 -11.30 9.33
N GLY A 35 -16.07 -11.28 8.03
CA GLY A 35 -17.02 -11.40 6.92
C GLY A 35 -17.70 -10.09 6.53
N GLU A 36 -17.57 -9.02 7.32
CA GLU A 36 -18.18 -7.72 7.03
C GLU A 36 -17.18 -6.74 6.40
N PHE A 37 -17.70 -5.69 5.76
CA PHE A 37 -16.91 -4.53 5.32
C PHE A 37 -16.48 -3.73 6.56
N PRO A 38 -15.21 -3.27 6.65
CA PRO A 38 -14.69 -2.66 7.87
C PRO A 38 -15.33 -1.30 8.18
N PRO A 39 -15.62 -0.99 9.45
CA PRO A 39 -16.13 0.29 9.87
C PRO A 39 -15.10 1.41 9.61
N GLY A 40 -15.57 2.61 9.31
CA GLY A 40 -14.72 3.77 9.01
C GLY A 40 -14.13 3.79 7.59
N TRP A 41 -14.29 2.71 6.81
CA TRP A 41 -14.00 2.69 5.39
C TRP A 41 -15.24 3.00 4.56
N LYS A 42 -15.03 3.48 3.34
CA LYS A 42 -16.10 3.80 2.37
C LYS A 42 -15.72 3.30 1.00
N LEU A 43 -16.67 2.67 0.31
CA LEU A 43 -16.51 2.33 -1.11
C LEU A 43 -16.72 3.58 -1.96
N THR A 44 -15.88 3.76 -2.98
CA THR A 44 -16.05 4.86 -3.95
C THR A 44 -17.21 4.65 -4.90
N LYS A 45 -17.66 3.38 -5.08
CA LYS A 45 -18.82 3.01 -5.88
C LYS A 45 -19.61 1.91 -5.16
N ALA A 46 -20.93 2.01 -5.12
CA ALA A 46 -21.81 1.02 -4.49
C ALA A 46 -21.71 -0.38 -5.12
N THR A 47 -21.31 -0.46 -6.40
CA THR A 47 -21.08 -1.72 -7.12
C THR A 47 -19.96 -2.57 -6.50
N GLY A 48 -19.08 -1.98 -5.67
CA GLY A 48 -18.02 -2.69 -4.95
C GLY A 48 -18.45 -3.44 -3.70
N LYS A 49 -19.76 -3.45 -3.39
CA LYS A 49 -20.28 -4.22 -2.27
C LYS A 49 -19.95 -5.70 -2.46
N GLY A 50 -19.21 -6.27 -1.49
CA GLY A 50 -18.74 -7.65 -1.55
C GLY A 50 -17.33 -7.85 -2.12
N VAL A 51 -16.69 -6.79 -2.67
CA VAL A 51 -15.26 -6.86 -3.06
C VAL A 51 -14.38 -7.00 -1.83
N TYR A 52 -14.69 -6.28 -0.76
CA TYR A 52 -13.87 -6.22 0.45
C TYR A 52 -14.59 -6.80 1.66
N SER A 53 -13.92 -7.65 2.42
CA SER A 53 -14.40 -8.17 3.70
C SER A 53 -13.25 -8.44 4.66
N VAL A 54 -13.53 -8.33 5.97
CA VAL A 54 -12.54 -8.62 7.01
C VAL A 54 -12.45 -10.13 7.22
N HIS A 55 -11.24 -10.63 7.30
CA HIS A 55 -10.92 -12.02 7.64
C HIS A 55 -9.95 -12.07 8.82
N GLU A 56 -9.73 -13.28 9.34
CA GLU A 56 -8.73 -13.52 10.38
C GLU A 56 -7.90 -14.74 9.99
N GLU A 57 -6.59 -14.62 10.08
CA GLU A 57 -5.63 -15.71 9.90
C GLU A 57 -4.60 -15.64 11.03
N ASN A 58 -4.41 -16.73 11.77
CA ASN A 58 -3.44 -16.84 12.87
C ASN A 58 -3.58 -15.73 13.92
N GLY A 59 -4.80 -15.30 14.23
CA GLY A 59 -5.08 -14.23 15.19
C GLY A 59 -4.85 -12.79 14.66
N VAL A 60 -4.50 -12.64 13.39
CA VAL A 60 -4.31 -11.34 12.74
C VAL A 60 -5.52 -11.02 11.86
N ARG A 61 -6.13 -9.85 12.06
CA ARG A 61 -7.20 -9.33 11.20
C ARG A 61 -6.62 -8.74 9.93
N LEU A 62 -7.33 -8.96 8.83
CA LEU A 62 -6.92 -8.50 7.51
C LEU A 62 -8.13 -8.10 6.67
N LEU A 63 -7.95 -7.19 5.73
CA LEU A 63 -8.92 -6.87 4.71
C LEU A 63 -8.62 -7.69 3.46
N ARG A 64 -9.49 -8.63 3.13
CA ARG A 64 -9.46 -9.38 1.89
C ARG A 64 -10.22 -8.65 0.80
N ALA A 65 -9.61 -8.56 -0.36
CA ALA A 65 -10.21 -8.03 -1.58
C ALA A 65 -10.31 -9.14 -2.64
N VAL A 66 -11.50 -9.31 -3.21
CA VAL A 66 -11.76 -10.23 -4.32
C VAL A 66 -12.52 -9.46 -5.40
N SER A 67 -11.83 -9.09 -6.45
CA SER A 67 -12.42 -8.43 -7.61
C SER A 67 -12.71 -9.45 -8.73
N ARG A 68 -13.85 -9.28 -9.39
CA ARG A 68 -14.26 -10.05 -10.58
C ARG A 68 -14.85 -9.10 -11.60
N GLY A 69 -14.00 -8.61 -12.52
CA GLY A 69 -14.37 -7.63 -13.53
C GLY A 69 -14.82 -6.29 -12.93
N LEU A 70 -14.28 -5.92 -11.77
CA LEU A 70 -14.63 -4.69 -11.07
C LEU A 70 -13.38 -3.87 -10.70
N GLY A 71 -13.54 -2.53 -10.68
CA GLY A 71 -12.53 -1.59 -10.21
C GLY A 71 -13.16 -0.63 -9.20
N VAL A 72 -13.09 -0.96 -7.90
CA VAL A 72 -13.70 -0.16 -6.83
C VAL A 72 -12.72 0.01 -5.69
N GLN A 73 -12.44 1.26 -5.34
CA GLN A 73 -11.62 1.58 -4.17
C GLN A 73 -12.41 1.49 -2.88
N ALA A 74 -11.74 1.06 -1.82
CA ALA A 74 -12.14 1.29 -0.44
C ALA A 74 -11.21 2.34 0.16
N ALA A 75 -11.76 3.41 0.74
CA ALA A 75 -11.03 4.54 1.28
C ALA A 75 -11.35 4.75 2.76
N ARG A 76 -10.32 5.07 3.55
CA ARG A 76 -10.42 5.46 4.96
C ARG A 76 -9.95 6.89 5.12
N GLN A 77 -10.82 7.74 5.67
CA GLN A 77 -10.43 9.08 6.05
C GLN A 77 -9.55 9.03 7.30
N TYR A 78 -8.38 9.60 7.20
CA TYR A 78 -7.40 9.71 8.27
C TYR A 78 -6.39 10.80 7.91
N ASP A 79 -6.36 11.88 8.65
CA ASP A 79 -5.38 12.94 8.47
C ASP A 79 -4.22 12.77 9.46
N TRP A 80 -2.99 13.02 8.98
CA TRP A 80 -1.80 12.94 9.82
C TRP A 80 -0.77 14.00 9.45
N ASP A 81 0.12 14.28 10.39
CA ASP A 81 1.24 15.21 10.18
C ASP A 81 2.40 14.48 9.47
N LEU A 82 2.61 14.79 8.20
CA LEU A 82 3.71 14.22 7.40
C LEU A 82 5.10 14.66 7.87
N THR A 83 5.24 15.76 8.61
CA THR A 83 6.54 16.18 9.14
C THR A 83 6.94 15.34 10.34
N ALA A 84 5.96 14.93 11.16
CA ALA A 84 6.18 14.06 12.30
C ALA A 84 6.20 12.57 11.90
N TYR A 85 5.36 12.17 10.94
CA TYR A 85 5.17 10.78 10.48
C TYR A 85 5.25 10.70 8.96
N PRO A 86 6.45 10.83 8.36
CA PRO A 86 6.61 10.83 6.91
C PRO A 86 6.43 9.46 6.25
N VAL A 87 6.46 8.38 7.03
CA VAL A 87 6.44 7.02 6.52
C VAL A 87 5.05 6.42 6.66
N LEU A 88 4.48 5.92 5.55
CA LEU A 88 3.32 5.03 5.55
C LEU A 88 3.81 3.59 5.48
N ALA A 89 3.32 2.73 6.39
CA ALA A 89 3.65 1.32 6.44
C ALA A 89 2.38 0.46 6.44
N TRP A 90 2.44 -0.68 5.74
CA TRP A 90 1.37 -1.69 5.72
C TRP A 90 1.95 -3.06 5.38
N THR A 91 1.15 -4.10 5.57
CA THR A 91 1.43 -5.41 5.03
C THR A 91 0.40 -5.78 3.97
N TRP A 92 0.84 -6.46 2.93
CA TRP A 92 -0.04 -6.96 1.89
C TRP A 92 0.42 -8.33 1.37
N ARG A 93 -0.50 -8.99 0.66
CA ARG A 93 -0.24 -10.29 0.04
C ARG A 93 -1.05 -10.43 -1.23
N VAL A 94 -0.41 -10.62 -2.37
CA VAL A 94 -1.10 -10.98 -3.62
C VAL A 94 -1.50 -12.45 -3.57
N ARG A 95 -2.77 -12.73 -3.82
CA ARG A 95 -3.30 -14.09 -4.00
C ARG A 95 -3.48 -14.44 -5.48
N GLU A 96 -3.98 -13.49 -6.26
CA GLU A 96 -4.23 -13.65 -7.68
C GLU A 96 -3.96 -12.33 -8.41
N PHE A 97 -3.13 -12.36 -9.45
CA PHE A 97 -2.95 -11.21 -10.35
C PHE A 97 -4.04 -11.20 -11.41
N PRO A 98 -4.52 -10.00 -11.83
CA PRO A 98 -5.43 -9.90 -12.96
C PRO A 98 -4.75 -10.39 -14.23
N SER A 99 -5.40 -11.33 -14.92
CA SER A 99 -4.80 -11.99 -16.08
C SER A 99 -4.56 -10.98 -17.21
N GLY A 100 -3.32 -10.90 -17.66
CA GLY A 100 -2.94 -10.05 -18.78
C GLY A 100 -2.74 -8.58 -18.43
N SER A 101 -2.87 -8.17 -17.17
CA SER A 101 -2.69 -6.76 -16.77
C SER A 101 -1.31 -6.23 -17.12
N ASP A 102 -1.27 -4.96 -17.51
CA ASP A 102 -0.05 -4.17 -17.71
C ASP A 102 -0.39 -2.71 -17.44
N GLU A 103 0.07 -2.18 -16.33
CA GLU A 103 -0.30 -0.84 -15.86
C GLU A 103 0.27 0.29 -16.74
N ARG A 104 1.10 -0.01 -17.73
CA ARG A 104 1.58 0.92 -18.76
C ARG A 104 0.56 1.12 -19.88
N ASP A 105 -0.35 0.16 -20.06
CA ASP A 105 -1.43 0.24 -21.06
C ASP A 105 -2.73 0.66 -20.36
N PRO A 106 -3.32 1.83 -20.68
CA PRO A 106 -4.58 2.27 -20.09
C PRO A 106 -5.78 1.32 -20.27
N LYS A 107 -5.71 0.39 -21.21
CA LYS A 107 -6.75 -0.62 -21.47
C LYS A 107 -6.56 -1.92 -20.69
N MET A 108 -5.43 -2.06 -20.04
CA MET A 108 -5.02 -3.26 -19.29
C MET A 108 -4.54 -2.87 -17.86
N ASN A 109 -4.93 -1.71 -17.38
CA ASN A 109 -4.38 -1.05 -16.19
C ASN A 109 -5.01 -1.58 -14.89
N ASP A 110 -5.09 -2.89 -14.73
CA ASP A 110 -5.56 -3.52 -13.49
C ASP A 110 -4.41 -3.81 -12.54
N SER A 111 -4.66 -3.75 -11.26
CA SER A 111 -3.68 -4.01 -10.20
C SER A 111 -4.24 -4.96 -9.14
N ALA A 112 -3.54 -6.05 -8.85
CA ALA A 112 -3.93 -6.96 -7.77
C ALA A 112 -3.94 -6.29 -6.41
N LEU A 113 -2.93 -5.43 -6.17
CA LEU A 113 -2.77 -4.66 -4.94
C LEU A 113 -2.37 -3.23 -5.26
N ALA A 114 -3.13 -2.29 -4.73
CA ALA A 114 -2.76 -0.88 -4.72
C ALA A 114 -3.11 -0.24 -3.38
N VAL A 115 -2.19 0.58 -2.87
CA VAL A 115 -2.38 1.43 -1.69
C VAL A 115 -2.16 2.88 -2.10
N TYR A 116 -3.01 3.78 -1.64
CA TYR A 116 -2.94 5.21 -1.96
C TYR A 116 -2.72 6.03 -0.69
N ALA A 117 -1.81 6.98 -0.76
CA ALA A 117 -1.81 8.15 0.10
C ALA A 117 -2.57 9.26 -0.61
N VAL A 118 -3.64 9.78 -0.01
CA VAL A 118 -4.59 10.70 -0.63
C VAL A 118 -4.43 12.10 -0.06
N PHE A 119 -4.35 13.10 -0.92
CA PHE A 119 -4.11 14.50 -0.59
C PHE A 119 -5.21 15.40 -1.14
N PRO A 120 -5.56 16.51 -0.45
CA PRO A 120 -6.50 17.48 -1.00
C PRO A 120 -5.86 18.17 -2.22
N HIS A 121 -6.67 18.46 -3.24
CA HIS A 121 -6.25 19.23 -4.41
C HIS A 121 -7.20 20.39 -4.69
N SER A 122 -8.51 20.11 -4.77
CA SER A 122 -9.56 21.13 -4.90
C SER A 122 -10.78 20.72 -4.10
N SER A 123 -11.85 21.52 -4.16
CA SER A 123 -13.14 21.19 -3.52
C SER A 123 -13.79 19.91 -4.07
N VAL A 124 -13.38 19.44 -5.25
CA VAL A 124 -13.99 18.31 -5.95
C VAL A 124 -12.99 17.24 -6.39
N SER A 125 -11.70 17.41 -6.11
CA SER A 125 -10.65 16.48 -6.55
C SER A 125 -9.54 16.31 -5.52
N VAL A 126 -8.86 15.17 -5.61
CA VAL A 126 -7.71 14.82 -4.79
C VAL A 126 -6.50 14.52 -5.67
N LYS A 127 -5.30 14.71 -5.12
CA LYS A 127 -4.06 14.12 -5.64
C LYS A 127 -3.76 12.85 -4.86
N SER A 128 -3.06 11.90 -5.49
CA SER A 128 -2.63 10.69 -4.78
C SER A 128 -1.30 10.16 -5.26
N VAL A 129 -0.55 9.55 -4.34
CA VAL A 129 0.54 8.65 -4.66
C VAL A 129 0.00 7.24 -4.52
N LYS A 130 -0.01 6.48 -5.62
CA LYS A 130 -0.48 5.09 -5.70
C LYS A 130 0.73 4.16 -5.66
N TYR A 131 0.77 3.25 -4.74
CA TYR A 131 1.79 2.21 -4.61
C TYR A 131 1.20 0.87 -5.06
N ILE A 132 1.88 0.16 -5.96
CA ILE A 132 1.36 -1.08 -6.54
C ILE A 132 2.36 -2.22 -6.53
N TRP A 133 1.80 -3.43 -6.58
CA TRP A 133 2.51 -4.66 -6.94
C TRP A 133 1.97 -5.15 -8.28
N SER A 134 2.81 -5.15 -9.32
CA SER A 134 2.49 -5.56 -10.67
C SER A 134 3.07 -6.93 -11.00
N GLU A 135 2.37 -7.74 -11.80
CA GLU A 135 2.94 -8.97 -12.33
C GLU A 135 3.99 -8.71 -13.42
N ARG A 136 3.78 -7.69 -14.26
CA ARG A 136 4.57 -7.47 -15.48
C ARG A 136 5.47 -6.26 -15.47
N VAL A 137 5.06 -5.22 -14.76
CA VAL A 137 5.82 -3.96 -14.76
C VAL A 137 6.92 -4.02 -13.71
N PRO A 138 8.19 -3.69 -14.06
CA PRO A 138 9.30 -3.81 -13.14
C PRO A 138 9.19 -2.88 -11.93
N ARG A 139 9.71 -3.33 -10.79
CA ARG A 139 9.92 -2.50 -9.59
C ARG A 139 10.68 -1.22 -9.93
N GLY A 140 10.31 -0.12 -9.29
CA GLY A 140 10.93 1.20 -9.48
C GLY A 140 10.39 1.97 -10.68
N THR A 141 9.49 1.38 -11.49
CA THR A 141 8.80 2.13 -12.54
C THR A 141 7.87 3.17 -11.94
N HIS A 142 7.83 4.36 -12.56
CA HIS A 142 6.90 5.43 -12.21
C HIS A 142 5.97 5.67 -13.40
N LEU A 143 4.66 5.75 -13.13
CA LEU A 143 3.63 6.03 -14.12
C LEU A 143 2.76 7.20 -13.63
N THR A 144 2.06 7.84 -14.56
CA THR A 144 1.14 8.93 -14.28
C THR A 144 -0.23 8.59 -14.83
N SER A 145 -1.27 8.79 -14.03
CA SER A 145 -2.66 8.57 -14.43
C SER A 145 -3.57 9.71 -13.99
N SER A 146 -4.86 9.62 -14.38
CA SER A 146 -5.90 10.58 -13.97
C SER A 146 -5.51 12.04 -14.24
N LEU A 147 -5.04 12.33 -15.46
CA LEU A 147 -4.62 13.68 -15.89
C LEU A 147 -3.53 14.29 -14.98
N GLY A 148 -2.63 13.47 -14.44
CA GLY A 148 -1.55 13.94 -13.57
C GLY A 148 -1.90 13.97 -12.08
N LEU A 149 -3.14 13.70 -11.70
CA LEU A 149 -3.58 13.74 -10.30
C LEU A 149 -3.15 12.49 -9.50
N THR A 150 -2.86 11.39 -10.18
CA THR A 150 -2.35 10.17 -9.54
C THR A 150 -0.97 9.83 -10.08
N GLN A 151 0.01 9.76 -9.19
CA GLN A 151 1.35 9.31 -9.49
C GLN A 151 1.53 7.89 -8.97
N VAL A 152 1.92 6.97 -9.85
CA VAL A 152 2.00 5.54 -9.55
C VAL A 152 3.46 5.13 -9.34
N ARG A 153 3.73 4.40 -8.26
CA ARG A 153 5.03 3.87 -7.92
C ARG A 153 4.97 2.36 -7.79
N LEU A 154 5.75 1.66 -8.57
CA LEU A 154 5.83 0.21 -8.52
C LEU A 154 6.81 -0.21 -7.43
N LEU A 155 6.28 -0.68 -6.31
CA LEU A 155 7.09 -1.19 -5.21
C LEU A 155 7.57 -2.61 -5.47
N ARG A 156 6.77 -3.41 -6.18
CA ARG A 156 7.09 -4.79 -6.54
C ARG A 156 6.70 -5.09 -7.98
N GLY A 157 7.54 -5.91 -8.62
CA GLY A 157 7.33 -6.42 -9.98
C GLY A 157 7.59 -7.92 -10.05
N GLY A 158 6.75 -8.64 -10.79
CA GLY A 158 6.86 -10.08 -10.94
C GLY A 158 6.05 -10.88 -9.93
N THR A 159 6.16 -12.20 -10.03
CA THR A 159 5.40 -13.17 -9.21
C THR A 159 6.16 -13.65 -7.98
N GLU A 160 7.41 -13.23 -7.78
CA GLU A 160 8.20 -13.59 -6.61
C GLU A 160 7.52 -13.09 -5.32
N GLY A 161 7.39 -13.96 -4.33
CA GLY A 161 6.68 -13.68 -3.08
C GLY A 161 5.14 -13.68 -3.21
N LYS A 162 4.56 -14.10 -4.35
CA LYS A 162 3.11 -14.31 -4.45
C LYS A 162 2.64 -15.32 -3.40
N GLY A 163 1.61 -14.96 -2.64
CA GLY A 163 1.09 -15.77 -1.55
C GLY A 163 1.75 -15.51 -0.19
N GLU A 164 2.83 -14.76 -0.15
CA GLU A 164 3.53 -14.41 1.08
C GLU A 164 3.16 -13.02 1.57
N TRP A 165 3.14 -12.84 2.89
CA TRP A 165 2.98 -11.53 3.51
C TRP A 165 4.24 -10.69 3.36
N VAL A 166 4.06 -9.48 2.89
CA VAL A 166 5.15 -8.53 2.68
C VAL A 166 4.81 -7.21 3.37
N GLU A 167 5.74 -6.69 4.16
CA GLU A 167 5.65 -5.34 4.72
C GLU A 167 6.27 -4.33 3.76
N GLU A 168 5.57 -3.22 3.55
CA GLU A 168 6.07 -2.05 2.84
C GLU A 168 6.18 -0.87 3.79
N ARG A 169 7.20 -0.06 3.56
CA ARG A 169 7.45 1.21 4.24
C ARG A 169 7.90 2.22 3.19
N VAL A 170 7.12 3.28 2.99
CA VAL A 170 7.38 4.30 1.98
C VAL A 170 7.42 5.69 2.61
N ASN A 171 8.33 6.54 2.20
CA ASN A 171 8.37 7.93 2.64
C ASN A 171 7.42 8.78 1.79
N VAL A 172 6.17 8.90 2.26
CA VAL A 172 5.09 9.61 1.55
C VAL A 172 5.42 11.09 1.33
N LEU A 173 6.12 11.72 2.26
CA LEU A 173 6.54 13.12 2.14
C LEU A 173 7.51 13.31 0.96
N GLN A 174 8.52 12.44 0.89
CA GLN A 174 9.49 12.46 -0.20
C GLN A 174 8.83 12.11 -1.53
N ASP A 175 7.98 11.08 -1.54
CA ASP A 175 7.28 10.62 -2.72
C ASP A 175 6.35 11.68 -3.30
N TYR A 176 5.61 12.41 -2.44
CA TYR A 176 4.77 13.52 -2.88
C TYR A 176 5.60 14.64 -3.52
N ARG A 177 6.69 15.06 -2.86
CA ARG A 177 7.59 16.11 -3.40
C ARG A 177 8.18 15.74 -4.76
N GLN A 178 8.63 14.51 -4.91
CA GLN A 178 9.17 14.02 -6.17
C GLN A 178 8.10 13.94 -7.27
N SER A 179 6.87 13.63 -6.90
CA SER A 179 5.77 13.40 -7.85
C SER A 179 5.08 14.70 -8.30
N PHE A 180 4.90 15.64 -7.39
CA PHE A 180 4.10 16.85 -7.65
C PHE A 180 4.89 18.15 -7.52
N GLY A 181 6.13 18.08 -7.05
CA GLY A 181 6.96 19.27 -6.79
C GLY A 181 6.49 20.07 -5.57
N GLY A 182 7.10 21.24 -5.37
CA GLY A 182 6.74 22.18 -4.32
C GLY A 182 7.46 21.94 -2.99
N THR A 183 7.56 23.00 -2.20
CA THR A 183 8.16 22.99 -0.86
C THR A 183 7.13 22.63 0.20
N GLU A 184 5.88 23.06 0.00
CA GLU A 184 4.75 22.77 0.88
C GLU A 184 4.03 21.51 0.41
N VAL A 185 3.83 20.57 1.34
CA VAL A 185 3.07 19.34 1.11
C VAL A 185 1.83 19.40 1.99
N PRO A 186 0.62 19.31 1.40
CA PRO A 186 -0.60 19.34 2.21
C PRO A 186 -0.67 18.11 3.10
N LYS A 187 -1.39 18.21 4.22
CA LYS A 187 -1.70 17.04 5.04
C LYS A 187 -2.50 16.04 4.20
N PRO A 188 -2.17 14.74 4.26
CA PRO A 188 -3.01 13.72 3.67
C PRO A 188 -4.40 13.73 4.30
N VAL A 189 -5.42 13.38 3.54
CA VAL A 189 -6.81 13.26 4.02
C VAL A 189 -7.23 11.82 4.24
N GLY A 190 -6.36 10.87 3.90
CA GLY A 190 -6.62 9.46 4.12
C GLY A 190 -5.76 8.54 3.29
N ILE A 191 -6.10 7.27 3.40
CA ILE A 191 -5.56 6.19 2.57
C ILE A 191 -6.69 5.53 1.78
N ALA A 192 -6.34 4.87 0.68
CA ALA A 192 -7.27 3.98 -0.02
C ALA A 192 -6.56 2.72 -0.48
N VAL A 193 -7.33 1.68 -0.75
CA VAL A 193 -6.87 0.44 -1.37
C VAL A 193 -7.69 0.15 -2.63
N LEU A 194 -7.06 -0.52 -3.59
CA LEU A 194 -7.71 -0.97 -4.82
C LEU A 194 -7.19 -2.35 -5.18
N THR A 195 -8.11 -3.25 -5.46
CA THR A 195 -7.88 -4.52 -6.15
C THR A 195 -8.85 -4.52 -7.32
N ASP A 196 -8.33 -4.40 -8.53
CA ASP A 196 -9.16 -4.26 -9.75
C ASP A 196 -8.84 -5.27 -10.82
N SER A 197 -9.83 -5.51 -11.69
CA SER A 197 -9.79 -6.46 -12.79
C SER A 197 -10.80 -6.09 -13.87
N ASP A 198 -11.20 -4.80 -13.93
CA ASP A 198 -12.29 -4.38 -14.81
C ASP A 198 -11.82 -4.06 -16.23
N ASP A 199 -10.57 -3.66 -16.44
CA ASP A 199 -10.02 -3.45 -17.78
C ASP A 199 -9.76 -4.79 -18.49
N THR A 200 -9.15 -5.74 -17.80
CA THR A 200 -8.84 -7.08 -18.34
C THR A 200 -10.03 -8.05 -18.34
N LYS A 201 -11.17 -7.69 -17.71
CA LYS A 201 -12.35 -8.56 -17.53
C LYS A 201 -12.01 -9.90 -16.86
N SER A 202 -11.05 -9.88 -15.95
CA SER A 202 -10.52 -11.05 -15.25
C SER A 202 -10.90 -11.09 -13.77
N SER A 203 -10.11 -11.74 -12.93
CA SER A 203 -10.22 -11.69 -11.48
C SER A 203 -8.89 -11.29 -10.86
N ALA A 204 -8.96 -10.65 -9.70
CA ALA A 204 -7.82 -10.31 -8.88
C ALA A 204 -8.12 -10.52 -7.41
N GLN A 205 -7.15 -10.97 -6.64
CA GLN A 205 -7.32 -11.17 -5.21
C GLN A 205 -6.07 -10.76 -4.43
N GLY A 206 -6.29 -10.07 -3.32
CA GLY A 206 -5.24 -9.69 -2.39
C GLY A 206 -5.73 -9.46 -0.98
N ASP A 207 -4.78 -9.41 -0.07
CA ASP A 207 -5.01 -9.14 1.34
C ASP A 207 -4.19 -7.91 1.77
N TYR A 208 -4.76 -7.11 2.67
CA TYR A 208 -4.14 -5.92 3.26
C TYR A 208 -4.27 -5.97 4.78
N ALA A 209 -3.24 -5.54 5.51
CA ALA A 209 -3.25 -5.48 6.96
C ALA A 209 -2.31 -4.39 7.50
N ASN A 210 -2.46 -4.05 8.77
CA ASN A 210 -1.51 -3.27 9.57
C ASN A 210 -1.14 -1.91 8.98
N PHE A 211 -2.12 -1.09 8.61
CA PHE A 211 -1.86 0.28 8.15
C PHE A 211 -1.39 1.15 9.30
N ARG A 212 -0.21 1.77 9.15
CA ARG A 212 0.43 2.61 10.17
C ARG A 212 1.12 3.80 9.53
N VAL A 213 1.24 4.90 10.27
CA VAL A 213 2.15 5.99 9.95
C VAL A 213 3.27 6.01 10.97
N CYS A 214 4.51 6.20 10.52
CA CYS A 214 5.69 6.04 11.35
C CYS A 214 6.60 7.27 11.24
N ARG A 215 7.39 7.49 12.28
CA ARG A 215 8.53 8.41 12.24
C ARG A 215 9.56 7.91 11.21
N GLY A 216 10.35 8.81 10.66
CA GLY A 216 11.40 8.50 9.69
C GLY A 216 12.65 7.90 10.32
#